data_420bfc2f4d40368d5d04cab1624b7cbf
#
_entry.id   420bfc2f4d40368d5d04cab1624b7cbf
#
_cell.length_a   1.000
_cell.length_b   1.000
_cell.length_c   1.000
_cell.angle_alpha   90.00
_cell.angle_beta   90.00
_cell.angle_gamma   90.00
#
_symmetry.space_group_name_H-M   'P 1'
#
loop_
_entity.id
_entity.type
_entity.pdbx_description
1 polymer ?
#
loop_
_entity_poly.entity_id
_entity_poly.type
_entity_poly.pdbx_seq_one_letter_code
_entity_poly.pdbx_strand_id
1 'polypeptide(L)'
;MQMTVNLQDDSYPIWIETGILKDCLKDLSRNRQYFVISDSGVPKQWQISVIHQLNSASLFVFEQGEASKSFETYQKIMEAMAAAGMNRKDAVIAVGGGVAGDLAGFCAATYMRGIDFYNIPTTLLSQLDSSVGGKTAIDLGPLKNLVGAFWQPKAVWIDPQVLSTLDERQI
;
A
#
# COMPACT_ATOMS: atom_id res chain seq x y z
N MET A 1 -10.58 0.00 -17.01
CA MET A 1 -10.56 -1.48 -17.19
C MET A 1 -10.56 -2.13 -15.81
N GLN A 2 -11.31 -3.21 -15.64
CA GLN A 2 -11.30 -4.00 -14.40
C GLN A 2 -10.86 -5.43 -14.71
N MET A 3 -10.02 -5.97 -13.85
CA MET A 3 -9.60 -7.37 -13.88
C MET A 3 -9.85 -7.97 -12.50
N THR A 4 -9.93 -9.29 -12.41
CA THR A 4 -10.08 -9.99 -11.12
C THR A 4 -8.98 -11.03 -10.99
N VAL A 5 -8.27 -11.00 -9.88
CA VAL A 5 -7.37 -12.09 -9.48
C VAL A 5 -8.22 -13.15 -8.78
N ASN A 6 -8.33 -14.32 -9.38
CA ASN A 6 -9.19 -15.41 -8.90
C ASN A 6 -8.42 -16.32 -7.94
N LEU A 7 -8.67 -16.21 -6.64
CA LEU A 7 -8.03 -16.97 -5.57
C LEU A 7 -9.06 -17.55 -4.59
N GLN A 8 -10.22 -17.98 -5.08
CA GLN A 8 -11.34 -18.43 -4.25
C GLN A 8 -11.79 -17.30 -3.29
N ASP A 9 -11.71 -17.52 -1.97
CA ASP A 9 -12.15 -16.54 -0.96
C ASP A 9 -11.28 -15.30 -0.88
N ASP A 10 -10.03 -15.36 -1.37
CA ASP A 10 -9.06 -14.25 -1.40
C ASP A 10 -9.03 -13.50 -2.74
N SER A 11 -10.01 -13.72 -3.60
CA SER A 11 -10.13 -13.04 -4.89
C SER A 11 -10.32 -11.53 -4.72
N TYR A 12 -9.68 -10.73 -5.58
CA TYR A 12 -9.78 -9.27 -5.49
C TYR A 12 -9.77 -8.60 -6.86
N PRO A 13 -10.38 -7.41 -6.99
CA PRO A 13 -10.36 -6.64 -8.21
C PRO A 13 -9.06 -5.84 -8.36
N ILE A 14 -8.63 -5.69 -9.61
CA ILE A 14 -7.64 -4.71 -10.04
C ILE A 14 -8.35 -3.73 -10.98
N TRP A 15 -8.30 -2.45 -10.65
CA TRP A 15 -8.84 -1.37 -11.46
C TRP A 15 -7.70 -0.61 -12.14
N ILE A 16 -7.78 -0.45 -13.46
CA ILE A 16 -6.79 0.29 -14.25
C ILE A 16 -7.53 1.37 -15.02
N GLU A 17 -7.30 2.61 -14.64
CA GLU A 17 -7.95 3.76 -15.29
C GLU A 17 -7.16 5.03 -15.02
N THR A 18 -6.93 5.84 -16.06
CA THR A 18 -6.26 7.14 -15.94
C THR A 18 -7.14 8.10 -15.13
N GLY A 19 -6.58 8.67 -14.07
CA GLY A 19 -7.26 9.60 -13.16
C GLY A 19 -8.13 8.93 -12.08
N ILE A 20 -8.10 7.60 -11.96
CA ILE A 20 -8.89 6.86 -10.97
C ILE A 20 -8.54 7.24 -9.53
N LEU A 21 -7.30 7.68 -9.29
CA LEU A 21 -6.84 8.05 -7.95
C LEU A 21 -7.65 9.21 -7.33
N LYS A 22 -8.40 9.96 -8.11
CA LYS A 22 -9.22 11.09 -7.63
C LYS A 22 -10.41 10.65 -6.79
N ASP A 23 -10.96 9.46 -7.04
CA ASP A 23 -12.21 9.00 -6.42
C ASP A 23 -12.31 7.49 -6.19
N CYS A 24 -11.21 6.74 -6.33
CA CYS A 24 -11.20 5.28 -6.21
C CYS A 24 -11.58 4.76 -4.81
N LEU A 25 -11.45 5.58 -3.78
CA LEU A 25 -11.71 5.18 -2.40
C LEU A 25 -13.08 5.61 -1.87
N LYS A 26 -13.89 6.30 -2.69
CA LYS A 26 -15.19 6.86 -2.27
C LYS A 26 -16.19 5.82 -1.76
N ASP A 27 -16.08 4.58 -2.27
CA ASP A 27 -16.99 3.49 -1.92
C ASP A 27 -16.46 2.63 -0.75
N LEU A 28 -15.29 2.95 -0.21
CA LEU A 28 -14.79 2.28 0.98
C LEU A 28 -15.62 2.63 2.22
N SER A 29 -15.70 1.67 3.14
CA SER A 29 -16.48 1.81 4.37
C SER A 29 -16.09 3.07 5.16
N ARG A 30 -17.08 3.88 5.53
CA ARG A 30 -16.89 5.07 6.37
C ARG A 30 -16.83 4.76 7.87
N ASN A 31 -17.10 3.52 8.24
CA ASN A 31 -17.18 3.08 9.64
C ASN A 31 -15.89 2.42 10.13
N ARG A 32 -14.77 2.67 9.46
CA ARG A 32 -13.45 2.14 9.82
C ARG A 32 -12.37 3.19 9.60
N GLN A 33 -11.25 3.03 10.27
CA GLN A 33 -10.06 3.84 10.05
C GLN A 33 -9.20 3.22 8.94
N TYR A 34 -8.46 4.10 8.26
CA TYR A 34 -7.47 3.69 7.27
C TYR A 34 -6.10 4.24 7.65
N PHE A 35 -5.11 3.36 7.67
CA PHE A 35 -3.72 3.75 7.89
C PHE A 35 -2.99 3.74 6.56
N VAL A 36 -2.67 4.93 6.06
CA VAL A 36 -2.00 5.11 4.78
C VAL A 36 -0.50 5.08 4.99
N ILE A 37 0.20 4.22 4.28
CA ILE A 37 1.66 4.07 4.32
C ILE A 37 2.21 4.48 2.96
N SER A 38 3.14 5.42 2.96
CA SER A 38 3.77 5.98 1.76
C SER A 38 5.24 6.25 2.02
N ASP A 39 5.99 6.55 0.97
CA ASP A 39 7.39 6.97 1.07
C ASP A 39 7.60 8.44 0.65
N SER A 40 8.75 9.01 1.02
CA SER A 40 9.10 10.41 0.75
C SER A 40 9.28 10.74 -0.74
N GLY A 41 9.43 9.72 -1.60
CA GLY A 41 9.53 9.89 -3.05
C GLY A 41 8.17 10.02 -3.75
N VAL A 42 7.08 9.66 -3.08
CA VAL A 42 5.73 9.85 -3.64
C VAL A 42 5.34 11.32 -3.54
N PRO A 43 5.00 11.99 -4.67
CA PRO A 43 4.55 13.37 -4.63
C PRO A 43 3.38 13.59 -3.68
N LYS A 44 3.47 14.65 -2.86
CA LYS A 44 2.44 14.99 -1.85
C LYS A 44 1.03 15.08 -2.41
N GLN A 45 0.89 15.53 -3.67
CA GLN A 45 -0.42 15.61 -4.33
C GLN A 45 -1.14 14.25 -4.39
N TRP A 46 -0.41 13.15 -4.60
CA TRP A 46 -1.00 11.80 -4.63
C TRP A 46 -1.36 11.31 -3.22
N GLN A 47 -0.50 11.56 -2.24
CA GLN A 47 -0.78 11.25 -0.84
C GLN A 47 -2.03 11.99 -0.35
N ILE A 48 -2.12 13.29 -0.65
CA ILE A 48 -3.26 14.15 -0.29
C ILE A 48 -4.54 13.67 -1.00
N SER A 49 -4.45 13.33 -2.29
CA SER A 49 -5.59 12.82 -3.04
C SER A 49 -6.21 11.56 -2.42
N VAL A 50 -5.38 10.68 -1.88
CA VAL A 50 -5.84 9.48 -1.16
C VAL A 50 -6.50 9.85 0.18
N ILE A 51 -5.82 10.65 0.99
CA ILE A 51 -6.29 11.00 2.35
C ILE A 51 -7.64 11.74 2.31
N HIS A 52 -7.83 12.66 1.36
CA HIS A 52 -9.06 13.46 1.27
C HIS A 52 -10.31 12.65 0.92
N GLN A 53 -10.17 11.44 0.37
CA GLN A 53 -11.31 10.56 0.08
C GLN A 53 -11.78 9.76 1.29
N LEU A 54 -10.96 9.69 2.35
CA LEU A 54 -11.18 8.84 3.51
C LEU A 54 -11.82 9.63 4.66
N ASN A 55 -12.80 9.04 5.31
CA ASN A 55 -13.50 9.71 6.42
C ASN A 55 -12.65 9.77 7.70
N SER A 56 -11.82 8.75 7.92
CA SER A 56 -10.87 8.66 9.03
C SER A 56 -9.58 8.02 8.53
N ALA A 57 -8.50 8.80 8.47
CA ALA A 57 -7.23 8.32 7.97
C ALA A 57 -6.04 8.92 8.74
N SER A 58 -5.01 8.11 8.90
CA SER A 58 -3.68 8.52 9.35
C SER A 58 -2.68 8.26 8.23
N LEU A 59 -1.68 9.11 8.08
CA LEU A 59 -0.62 8.97 7.09
C LEU A 59 0.72 8.77 7.78
N PHE A 60 1.44 7.73 7.38
CA PHE A 60 2.83 7.50 7.75
C PHE A 60 3.70 7.56 6.49
N VAL A 61 4.72 8.41 6.49
CA VAL A 61 5.66 8.55 5.38
C VAL A 61 7.05 8.16 5.87
N PHE A 62 7.63 7.13 5.26
CA PHE A 62 9.01 6.71 5.52
C PHE A 62 9.95 7.23 4.43
N GLU A 63 11.26 7.13 4.65
CA GLU A 63 12.26 7.59 3.68
C GLU A 63 12.29 6.68 2.45
N GLN A 64 12.30 7.27 1.25
CA GLN A 64 12.34 6.54 -0.02
C GLN A 64 13.57 5.64 -0.11
N GLY A 65 13.41 4.47 -0.68
CA GLY A 65 14.48 3.55 -1.05
C GLY A 65 14.43 2.21 -0.34
N GLU A 66 15.16 1.25 -0.90
CA GLU A 66 15.18 -0.14 -0.43
C GLU A 66 15.70 -0.27 1.01
N ALA A 67 16.58 0.62 1.45
CA ALA A 67 17.10 0.61 2.83
C ALA A 67 16.00 0.78 3.90
N SER A 68 14.86 1.37 3.53
CA SER A 68 13.71 1.50 4.43
C SER A 68 12.91 0.20 4.59
N LYS A 69 13.18 -0.82 3.78
CA LYS A 69 12.52 -2.12 3.87
C LYS A 69 13.12 -2.97 4.99
N SER A 70 13.04 -2.46 6.22
CA SER A 70 13.78 -2.94 7.39
C SER A 70 12.86 -3.20 8.59
N PHE A 71 13.36 -3.96 9.57
CA PHE A 71 12.68 -4.14 10.85
C PHE A 71 12.46 -2.82 11.60
N GLU A 72 13.41 -1.88 11.50
CA GLU A 72 13.28 -0.58 12.15
C GLU A 72 12.09 0.21 11.60
N THR A 73 11.96 0.31 10.29
CA THR A 73 10.82 1.00 9.65
C THR A 73 9.51 0.26 9.93
N TYR A 74 9.52 -1.06 9.83
CA TYR A 74 8.36 -1.90 10.18
C TYR A 74 7.91 -1.64 11.61
N GLN A 75 8.82 -1.64 12.59
CA GLN A 75 8.50 -1.38 14.00
C GLN A 75 7.87 0.01 14.16
N LYS A 76 8.45 1.05 13.57
CA LYS A 76 7.91 2.43 13.62
C LYS A 76 6.49 2.51 13.07
N ILE A 77 6.21 1.82 11.96
CA ILE A 77 4.87 1.76 11.37
C ILE A 77 3.90 1.06 12.33
N MET A 78 4.27 -0.09 12.88
CA MET A 78 3.43 -0.84 13.81
C MET A 78 3.12 -0.05 15.08
N GLU A 79 4.09 0.66 15.64
CA GLU A 79 3.92 1.56 16.79
C GLU A 79 2.98 2.73 16.45
N ALA A 80 3.12 3.32 15.26
CA ALA A 80 2.25 4.39 14.80
C ALA A 80 0.80 3.92 14.57
N MET A 81 0.61 2.71 14.02
CA MET A 81 -0.71 2.10 13.89
C MET A 81 -1.37 1.87 15.26
N ALA A 82 -0.61 1.38 16.22
CA ALA A 82 -1.10 1.19 17.60
C ALA A 82 -1.44 2.53 18.27
N ALA A 83 -0.59 3.54 18.12
CA ALA A 83 -0.83 4.89 18.65
C ALA A 83 -2.05 5.57 18.02
N ALA A 84 -2.36 5.28 16.75
CA ALA A 84 -3.56 5.73 16.06
C ALA A 84 -4.84 4.99 16.52
N GLY A 85 -4.73 3.99 17.40
CA GLY A 85 -5.86 3.22 17.89
C GLY A 85 -6.47 2.28 16.86
N MET A 86 -5.68 1.83 15.89
CA MET A 86 -6.14 0.88 14.87
C MET A 86 -6.62 -0.43 15.49
N ASN A 87 -7.68 -0.99 14.96
CA ASN A 87 -8.27 -2.24 15.41
C ASN A 87 -8.45 -3.25 14.24
N ARG A 88 -8.98 -4.45 14.53
CA ARG A 88 -9.13 -5.53 13.53
C ARG A 88 -10.05 -5.22 12.36
N LYS A 89 -10.93 -4.24 12.48
CA LYS A 89 -11.87 -3.83 11.43
C LYS A 89 -11.31 -2.74 10.53
N ASP A 90 -10.17 -2.18 10.92
CA ASP A 90 -9.50 -1.13 10.17
C ASP A 90 -8.66 -1.70 9.02
N ALA A 91 -8.12 -0.86 8.18
CA ALA A 91 -7.37 -1.28 7.01
C ALA A 91 -6.12 -0.45 6.77
N VAL A 92 -5.15 -1.08 6.11
CA VAL A 92 -3.94 -0.42 5.60
C VAL A 92 -4.10 -0.12 4.12
N ILE A 93 -3.64 1.05 3.68
CA ILE A 93 -3.53 1.42 2.27
C ILE A 93 -2.07 1.75 1.96
N ALA A 94 -1.46 1.02 1.04
CA ALA A 94 -0.15 1.37 0.49
C ALA A 94 -0.31 2.40 -0.63
N VAL A 95 0.53 3.44 -0.64
CA VAL A 95 0.62 4.40 -1.74
C VAL A 95 2.11 4.57 -2.07
N GLY A 96 2.57 3.93 -3.14
CA GLY A 96 4.00 3.99 -3.46
C GLY A 96 4.48 2.91 -4.41
N GLY A 97 5.79 2.75 -4.48
CA GLY A 97 6.45 1.68 -5.21
C GLY A 97 6.41 0.33 -4.49
N GLY A 98 7.23 -0.61 -4.97
CA GLY A 98 7.30 -1.97 -4.40
C GLY A 98 7.67 -1.99 -2.92
N VAL A 99 8.56 -1.11 -2.46
CA VAL A 99 8.95 -1.02 -1.04
C VAL A 99 7.75 -0.65 -0.16
N ALA A 100 6.96 0.34 -0.59
CA ALA A 100 5.76 0.75 0.14
C ALA A 100 4.71 -0.36 0.16
N GLY A 101 4.49 -1.02 -0.97
CA GLY A 101 3.56 -2.16 -1.06
C GLY A 101 3.95 -3.32 -0.15
N ASP A 102 5.23 -3.70 -0.17
CA ASP A 102 5.75 -4.81 0.64
C ASP A 102 5.69 -4.51 2.14
N LEU A 103 6.15 -3.33 2.57
CA LEU A 103 6.09 -2.89 3.98
C LEU A 103 4.64 -2.81 4.48
N ALA A 104 3.78 -2.13 3.73
CA ALA A 104 2.38 -1.95 4.11
C ALA A 104 1.62 -3.27 4.18
N GLY A 105 1.83 -4.13 3.18
CA GLY A 105 1.22 -5.45 3.14
C GLY A 105 1.69 -6.33 4.30
N PHE A 106 2.98 -6.31 4.63
CA PHE A 106 3.52 -7.05 5.77
C PHE A 106 3.02 -6.51 7.10
N CYS A 107 2.92 -5.18 7.27
CA CYS A 107 2.28 -4.58 8.45
C CYS A 107 0.82 -5.04 8.57
N ALA A 108 0.05 -5.01 7.47
CA ALA A 108 -1.33 -5.46 7.47
C ALA A 108 -1.46 -6.96 7.82
N ALA A 109 -0.57 -7.81 7.27
CA ALA A 109 -0.56 -9.24 7.51
C ALA A 109 -0.30 -9.61 8.98
N THR A 110 0.45 -8.78 9.70
CA THR A 110 0.94 -9.07 11.05
C THR A 110 0.25 -8.26 12.14
N TYR A 111 -0.29 -7.08 11.83
CA TYR A 111 -1.02 -6.28 12.80
C TYR A 111 -2.29 -7.00 13.26
N MET A 112 -2.38 -7.26 14.58
CA MET A 112 -3.48 -8.01 15.20
C MET A 112 -3.78 -9.37 14.51
N ARG A 113 -2.78 -10.02 13.93
CA ARG A 113 -2.82 -11.28 13.15
C ARG A 113 -3.50 -11.16 11.80
N GLY A 114 -3.54 -9.98 11.24
CA GLY A 114 -4.05 -9.68 9.90
C GLY A 114 -5.25 -8.76 9.89
N ILE A 115 -5.11 -7.69 9.12
CA ILE A 115 -6.18 -6.73 8.81
C ILE A 115 -6.23 -6.50 7.30
N ASP A 116 -7.30 -5.91 6.81
CA ASP A 116 -7.46 -5.62 5.39
C ASP A 116 -6.35 -4.73 4.84
N PHE A 117 -5.97 -4.98 3.60
CA PHE A 117 -4.93 -4.29 2.88
C PHE A 117 -5.43 -3.85 1.50
N TYR A 118 -5.06 -2.66 1.08
CA TYR A 118 -5.32 -2.09 -0.25
C TYR A 118 -4.03 -1.55 -0.84
N ASN A 119 -3.88 -1.60 -2.17
CA ASN A 119 -2.65 -1.16 -2.81
C ASN A 119 -2.92 -0.14 -3.93
N ILE A 120 -2.19 0.96 -3.89
CA ILE A 120 -2.16 2.02 -4.91
C ILE A 120 -0.70 2.17 -5.39
N PRO A 121 -0.30 1.38 -6.40
CA PRO A 121 1.07 1.40 -6.91
C PRO A 121 1.33 2.67 -7.73
N THR A 122 2.47 3.33 -7.45
CA THR A 122 2.82 4.63 -8.07
C THR A 122 4.06 4.59 -8.97
N THR A 123 4.74 3.44 -9.09
CA THR A 123 5.84 3.23 -10.03
C THR A 123 5.45 2.25 -11.12
N LEU A 124 6.09 2.31 -12.29
CA LEU A 124 5.78 1.38 -13.38
C LEU A 124 5.96 -0.07 -12.96
N LEU A 125 7.08 -0.39 -12.32
CA LEU A 125 7.35 -1.75 -11.84
C LEU A 125 6.28 -2.23 -10.86
N SER A 126 5.84 -1.37 -9.93
CA SER A 126 4.79 -1.76 -8.98
C SER A 126 3.42 -1.91 -9.64
N GLN A 127 3.12 -1.12 -10.67
CA GLN A 127 1.87 -1.25 -11.42
C GLN A 127 1.81 -2.54 -12.26
N LEU A 128 2.96 -3.00 -12.78
CA LEU A 128 3.03 -4.17 -13.66
C LEU A 128 3.23 -5.50 -12.93
N ASP A 129 3.88 -5.49 -11.76
CA ASP A 129 4.33 -6.71 -11.09
C ASP A 129 4.07 -6.72 -9.58
N SER A 130 4.74 -5.89 -8.80
CA SER A 130 4.81 -6.09 -7.34
C SER A 130 3.50 -5.80 -6.58
N SER A 131 2.52 -5.14 -7.18
CA SER A 131 1.21 -4.93 -6.57
C SER A 131 0.28 -6.15 -6.64
N VAL A 132 0.68 -7.19 -7.37
CA VAL A 132 -0.12 -8.39 -7.62
C VAL A 132 0.57 -9.62 -7.03
N GLY A 133 -0.22 -10.55 -6.49
CA GLY A 133 0.28 -11.82 -6.00
C GLY A 133 0.50 -11.91 -4.49
N GLY A 134 0.25 -10.83 -3.75
CA GLY A 134 0.22 -10.84 -2.28
C GLY A 134 1.56 -11.14 -1.60
N LYS A 135 2.67 -11.04 -2.30
CA LYS A 135 4.00 -11.14 -1.70
C LYS A 135 4.28 -9.88 -0.91
N THR A 136 4.48 -10.01 0.39
CA THR A 136 4.84 -8.91 1.28
C THR A 136 6.03 -9.29 2.12
N ALA A 137 7.02 -8.41 2.25
CA ALA A 137 8.25 -8.75 2.94
C ALA A 137 9.04 -7.53 3.40
N ILE A 138 9.96 -7.79 4.33
CA ILE A 138 11.05 -6.91 4.72
C ILE A 138 12.39 -7.64 4.61
N ASP A 139 13.47 -6.89 4.65
CA ASP A 139 14.82 -7.42 4.59
C ASP A 139 15.32 -7.78 6.00
N LEU A 140 16.16 -8.79 6.08
CA LEU A 140 16.90 -9.17 7.28
C LEU A 140 18.39 -8.89 7.07
N GLY A 141 18.85 -7.73 7.49
CA GLY A 141 20.22 -7.27 7.20
C GLY A 141 20.50 -7.25 5.69
N PRO A 142 21.51 -7.99 5.19
CA PRO A 142 21.81 -8.04 3.76
C PRO A 142 20.89 -8.98 2.95
N LEU A 143 20.03 -9.74 3.63
CA LEU A 143 19.16 -10.74 3.00
C LEU A 143 17.84 -10.09 2.63
N LYS A 144 17.58 -9.96 1.33
CA LYS A 144 16.39 -9.31 0.80
C LYS A 144 15.17 -10.22 0.86
N ASN A 145 14.01 -9.63 1.22
CA ASN A 145 12.69 -10.27 1.18
C ASN A 145 12.59 -11.57 1.99
N LEU A 146 13.42 -11.73 3.01
CA LEU A 146 13.50 -13.00 3.75
C LEU A 146 12.37 -13.16 4.77
N VAL A 147 11.93 -12.06 5.36
CA VAL A 147 10.88 -12.05 6.39
C VAL A 147 9.62 -11.46 5.81
N GLY A 148 8.56 -12.25 5.71
CA GLY A 148 7.35 -11.78 5.09
C GLY A 148 6.18 -12.74 5.24
N ALA A 149 5.10 -12.43 4.54
CA ALA A 149 3.88 -13.21 4.49
C ALA A 149 3.23 -13.10 3.11
N PHE A 150 2.44 -14.10 2.74
CA PHE A 150 1.50 -13.96 1.64
C PHE A 150 0.22 -13.32 2.17
N TRP A 151 -0.06 -12.09 1.74
CA TRP A 151 -1.22 -11.32 2.17
C TRP A 151 -1.84 -10.60 0.98
N GLN A 152 -3.00 -11.06 0.54
CA GLN A 152 -3.66 -10.54 -0.64
C GLN A 152 -4.32 -9.19 -0.34
N PRO A 153 -4.21 -8.19 -1.23
CA PRO A 153 -4.97 -6.96 -1.10
C PRO A 153 -6.45 -7.22 -1.35
N LYS A 154 -7.32 -6.40 -0.77
CA LYS A 154 -8.76 -6.42 -1.06
C LYS A 154 -9.11 -5.73 -2.37
N ALA A 155 -8.26 -4.83 -2.83
CA ALA A 155 -8.30 -4.22 -4.16
C ALA A 155 -6.96 -3.58 -4.50
N VAL A 156 -6.68 -3.44 -5.80
CA VAL A 156 -5.56 -2.67 -6.34
C VAL A 156 -6.10 -1.62 -7.29
N TRP A 157 -5.69 -0.36 -7.12
CA TRP A 157 -6.05 0.73 -8.04
C TRP A 157 -4.80 1.24 -8.74
N ILE A 158 -4.75 1.04 -10.04
CA ILE A 158 -3.65 1.41 -10.92
C ILE A 158 -4.07 2.64 -11.73
N ASP A 159 -3.41 3.77 -11.46
CA ASP A 159 -3.60 5.02 -12.20
C ASP A 159 -2.34 5.31 -13.02
N PRO A 160 -2.38 5.14 -14.36
CA PRO A 160 -1.23 5.48 -15.20
C PRO A 160 -0.83 6.96 -15.12
N GLN A 161 -1.72 7.86 -14.72
CA GLN A 161 -1.42 9.29 -14.60
C GLN A 161 -0.34 9.58 -13.56
N VAL A 162 -0.24 8.77 -12.49
CA VAL A 162 0.76 8.99 -11.44
C VAL A 162 2.19 8.81 -11.96
N LEU A 163 2.38 8.06 -13.05
CA LEU A 163 3.70 7.86 -13.67
C LEU A 163 4.26 9.15 -14.27
N SER A 164 3.41 10.12 -14.62
CA SER A 164 3.85 11.42 -15.19
C SER A 164 4.74 12.24 -14.25
N THR A 165 4.82 11.88 -12.99
CA THR A 165 5.67 12.54 -11.99
C THR A 165 6.99 11.80 -11.74
N LEU A 166 7.22 10.68 -12.42
CA LEU A 166 8.48 9.92 -12.33
C LEU A 166 9.52 10.47 -13.28
N ASP A 167 10.80 10.24 -12.95
CA ASP A 167 11.91 10.48 -13.85
C ASP A 167 11.81 9.55 -15.08
N GLU A 168 12.20 10.01 -16.27
CA GLU A 168 12.19 9.21 -17.52
C GLU A 168 12.94 7.86 -17.39
N ARG A 169 13.90 7.78 -16.47
CA ARG A 169 14.65 6.55 -16.19
C ARG A 169 13.87 5.51 -15.37
N GLN A 170 12.72 5.91 -14.80
CA GLN A 170 11.87 5.07 -13.96
C GLN A 170 10.63 4.58 -14.70
N ILE A 171 10.47 4.97 -15.96
CA ILE A 171 9.43 4.56 -16.91
C ILE A 171 10.12 3.71 -18.06
#